data_cefc3758849d73fdb90c77e99056cf2f
#
_entry.id   cefc3758849d73fdb90c77e99056cf2f
#
_cell.length_a   1.000
_cell.length_b   1.000
_cell.length_c   1.000
_cell.angle_alpha   90.00
_cell.angle_beta   90.00
_cell.angle_gamma   90.00
#
_symmetry.space_group_name_H-M   'P 1'
#
loop_
_entity.id
_entity.type
_entity.pdbx_description
1 polymer ?
#
loop_
_entity_poly.entity_id
_entity_poly.type
_entity_poly.pdbx_seq_one_letter_code
_entity_poly.pdbx_strand_id
1 'polypeptide(L)'
;RPQRGRYRQFYQFGCEALGFAGPDVDAEMILMTSRLWKALGIQEVKLEINSLGEPAERAAHREALLKYFEAHQDQLNETAKHRLYLNPLRILDTKDPDMQELANNAPRLIDYLGEKSRAFLAGIEHQLERAGIEYTVNPRLVRGLDYYSHTVFEWTTDRLGSQATICGGGRYDGL
;
A
#
# COMPACT_ATOMS: atom_id res chain seq x y z
N ARG A 1 16.98 13.37 -7.18
CA ARG A 1 18.38 13.52 -6.69
C ARG A 1 18.90 12.15 -6.29
N PRO A 2 20.17 11.80 -6.53
CA PRO A 2 20.78 10.58 -6.03
C PRO A 2 20.72 10.55 -4.51
N GLN A 3 20.32 9.42 -3.95
CA GLN A 3 20.33 9.17 -2.51
C GLN A 3 20.47 7.66 -2.26
N ARG A 4 20.74 7.26 -1.02
CA ARG A 4 20.88 5.85 -0.68
C ARG A 4 19.64 5.07 -1.09
N GLY A 5 19.82 3.97 -1.85
CA GLY A 5 18.72 3.16 -2.37
C GLY A 5 18.01 3.73 -3.62
N ARG A 6 18.49 4.87 -4.18
CA ARG A 6 17.89 5.47 -5.38
C ARG A 6 18.95 5.82 -6.42
N TYR A 7 18.93 5.07 -7.52
CA TYR A 7 19.87 5.20 -8.63
C TYR A 7 19.16 5.73 -9.88
N ARG A 8 19.91 6.30 -10.82
CA ARG A 8 19.38 6.71 -12.13
C ARG A 8 19.10 5.54 -13.06
N GLN A 9 19.83 4.46 -12.87
CA GLN A 9 19.66 3.17 -13.57
C GLN A 9 19.70 2.07 -12.51
N PHE A 10 18.78 1.12 -12.63
CA PHE A 10 18.69 -0.04 -11.74
C PHE A 10 18.13 -1.23 -12.50
N TYR A 11 18.36 -2.43 -11.98
CA TYR A 11 17.76 -3.65 -12.48
C TYR A 11 16.55 -3.99 -11.63
N GLN A 12 15.49 -4.42 -12.30
CA GLN A 12 14.24 -4.81 -11.65
C GLN A 12 13.89 -6.24 -12.08
N PHE A 13 13.49 -7.04 -11.12
CA PHE A 13 12.85 -8.33 -11.33
C PHE A 13 11.38 -8.20 -10.96
N GLY A 14 10.50 -8.76 -11.76
CA GLY A 14 9.06 -8.78 -11.52
C GLY A 14 8.47 -10.13 -11.84
N CYS A 15 7.36 -10.46 -11.17
CA CYS A 15 6.54 -11.63 -11.43
C CYS A 15 5.08 -11.20 -11.43
N GLU A 16 4.29 -11.75 -12.34
CA GLU A 16 2.87 -11.48 -12.48
C GLU A 16 2.11 -12.78 -12.61
N ALA A 17 0.95 -12.89 -11.93
CA ALA A 17 0.03 -14.00 -12.02
C ALA A 17 -1.26 -13.52 -12.69
N LEU A 18 -1.65 -14.14 -13.80
CA LEU A 18 -2.79 -13.73 -14.61
C LEU A 18 -3.87 -14.81 -14.63
N GLY A 19 -5.15 -14.37 -14.57
CA GLY A 19 -6.30 -15.29 -14.71
C GLY A 19 -6.78 -15.92 -13.41
N PHE A 20 -6.36 -15.41 -12.24
CA PHE A 20 -6.76 -15.93 -10.94
C PHE A 20 -7.60 -14.91 -10.17
N ALA A 21 -8.77 -15.32 -9.69
CA ALA A 21 -9.72 -14.42 -9.05
C ALA A 21 -9.62 -14.36 -7.52
N GLY A 22 -9.06 -15.39 -6.87
CA GLY A 22 -9.06 -15.53 -5.41
C GLY A 22 -7.92 -14.81 -4.70
N PRO A 23 -8.01 -14.65 -3.37
CA PRO A 23 -6.95 -14.06 -2.54
C PRO A 23 -5.74 -14.98 -2.36
N ASP A 24 -5.88 -16.25 -2.69
CA ASP A 24 -4.86 -17.29 -2.59
C ASP A 24 -3.64 -16.97 -3.46
N VAL A 25 -3.84 -16.52 -4.69
CA VAL A 25 -2.73 -16.13 -5.57
C VAL A 25 -2.03 -14.86 -5.07
N ASP A 26 -2.75 -13.91 -4.49
CA ASP A 26 -2.14 -12.70 -3.91
C ASP A 26 -1.23 -13.08 -2.73
N ALA A 27 -1.70 -13.99 -1.87
CA ALA A 27 -0.90 -14.55 -0.79
C ALA A 27 0.31 -15.33 -1.34
N GLU A 28 0.14 -16.14 -2.39
CA GLU A 28 1.23 -16.87 -3.02
C GLU A 28 2.33 -15.93 -3.54
N MET A 29 1.98 -14.81 -4.17
CA MET A 29 2.93 -13.79 -4.62
C MET A 29 3.75 -13.20 -3.47
N ILE A 30 3.10 -12.93 -2.33
CA ILE A 30 3.76 -12.45 -1.12
C ILE A 30 4.68 -13.54 -0.54
N LEU A 31 4.20 -14.77 -0.45
CA LEU A 31 4.99 -15.92 0.04
C LEU A 31 6.21 -16.21 -0.83
N MET A 32 6.06 -16.11 -2.14
CA MET A 32 7.17 -16.26 -3.10
C MET A 32 8.26 -15.20 -2.83
N THR A 33 7.89 -13.94 -2.66
CA THR A 33 8.86 -12.89 -2.34
C THR A 33 9.51 -13.09 -0.97
N SER A 34 8.78 -13.56 0.04
CA SER A 34 9.35 -13.94 1.33
C SER A 34 10.42 -15.03 1.21
N ARG A 35 10.16 -16.06 0.40
CA ARG A 35 11.15 -17.11 0.10
C ARG A 35 12.37 -16.57 -0.64
N LEU A 36 12.17 -15.62 -1.54
CA LEU A 36 13.26 -14.96 -2.27
C LEU A 36 14.18 -14.22 -1.29
N TRP A 37 13.62 -13.47 -0.32
CA TRP A 37 14.44 -12.78 0.69
C TRP A 37 15.29 -13.76 1.50
N LYS A 38 14.70 -14.87 1.92
CA LYS A 38 15.44 -15.94 2.63
C LYS A 38 16.56 -16.54 1.76
N ALA A 39 16.27 -16.82 0.50
CA ALA A 39 17.27 -17.41 -0.42
C ALA A 39 18.43 -16.45 -0.71
N LEU A 40 18.17 -15.14 -0.77
CA LEU A 40 19.17 -14.09 -0.97
C LEU A 40 19.90 -13.67 0.32
N GLY A 41 19.52 -14.22 1.48
CA GLY A 41 20.06 -13.82 2.78
C GLY A 41 19.68 -12.40 3.19
N ILE A 42 18.61 -11.83 2.61
CA ILE A 42 18.09 -10.50 2.98
C ILE A 42 17.25 -10.67 4.23
N GLN A 43 17.75 -10.11 5.32
CA GLN A 43 17.10 -10.08 6.63
C GLN A 43 16.60 -8.68 6.96
N GLU A 44 15.86 -8.56 8.07
CA GLU A 44 15.32 -7.28 8.57
C GLU A 44 14.41 -6.59 7.55
N VAL A 45 13.54 -7.38 6.95
CA VAL A 45 12.45 -6.90 6.09
C VAL A 45 11.12 -7.02 6.80
N LYS A 46 10.26 -6.03 6.60
CA LYS A 46 8.91 -5.96 7.16
C LYS A 46 7.90 -5.99 6.02
N LEU A 47 6.84 -6.74 6.21
CA LEU A 47 5.72 -6.78 5.27
C LEU A 47 4.63 -5.84 5.73
N GLU A 48 4.24 -4.93 4.86
CA GLU A 48 3.02 -4.13 5.01
C GLU A 48 2.02 -4.54 3.93
N ILE A 49 0.77 -4.72 4.31
CA ILE A 49 -0.34 -5.01 3.41
C ILE A 49 -1.47 -4.01 3.61
N ASN A 50 -2.29 -3.82 2.59
CA ASN A 50 -3.55 -3.09 2.68
C ASN A 50 -4.51 -3.57 1.60
N SER A 51 -5.80 -3.23 1.73
CA SER A 51 -6.79 -3.40 0.68
C SER A 51 -7.20 -2.04 0.13
N LEU A 52 -7.22 -1.93 -1.19
CA LEU A 52 -7.81 -0.79 -1.91
C LEU A 52 -9.29 -1.01 -2.26
N GLY A 53 -9.85 -2.16 -1.91
CA GLY A 53 -11.23 -2.49 -2.15
C GLY A 53 -11.65 -2.44 -3.61
N GLU A 54 -12.95 -2.35 -3.81
CA GLU A 54 -13.57 -2.17 -5.12
C GLU A 54 -13.74 -0.67 -5.48
N PRO A 55 -13.98 -0.32 -6.75
CA PRO A 55 -14.09 1.08 -7.19
C PRO A 55 -15.12 1.91 -6.41
N ALA A 56 -16.28 1.33 -6.07
CA ALA A 56 -17.33 2.04 -5.32
C ALA A 56 -16.89 2.36 -3.88
N GLU A 57 -16.18 1.43 -3.23
CA GLU A 57 -15.64 1.60 -1.88
C GLU A 57 -14.55 2.70 -1.86
N ARG A 58 -13.68 2.69 -2.87
CA ARG A 58 -12.69 3.77 -3.05
C ARG A 58 -13.33 5.13 -3.29
N ALA A 59 -14.42 5.19 -4.06
CA ALA A 59 -15.13 6.44 -4.32
C ALA A 59 -15.72 7.02 -3.02
N ALA A 60 -16.36 6.20 -2.19
CA ALA A 60 -16.90 6.61 -0.90
C ALA A 60 -15.77 7.10 0.05
N HIS A 61 -14.68 6.36 0.13
CA HIS A 61 -13.52 6.76 0.93
C HIS A 61 -12.88 8.06 0.40
N ARG A 62 -12.77 8.22 -0.91
CA ARG A 62 -12.24 9.45 -1.53
C ARG A 62 -13.07 10.68 -1.16
N GLU A 63 -14.41 10.55 -1.17
CA GLU A 63 -15.30 11.63 -0.70
C GLU A 63 -15.05 11.99 0.76
N ALA A 64 -14.93 10.99 1.63
CA ALA A 64 -14.63 11.20 3.04
C ALA A 64 -13.28 11.88 3.24
N LEU A 65 -12.24 11.47 2.51
CA LEU A 65 -10.93 12.11 2.54
C LEU A 65 -10.97 13.56 2.07
N LEU A 66 -11.71 13.87 1.00
CA LEU A 66 -11.88 15.24 0.53
C LEU A 66 -12.49 16.11 1.63
N LYS A 67 -13.62 15.69 2.21
CA LYS A 67 -14.28 16.42 3.30
C LYS A 67 -13.35 16.62 4.49
N TYR A 68 -12.61 15.58 4.86
CA TYR A 68 -11.67 15.64 5.98
C TYR A 68 -10.54 16.64 5.73
N PHE A 69 -9.87 16.58 4.59
CA PHE A 69 -8.77 17.49 4.28
C PHE A 69 -9.22 18.91 3.97
N GLU A 70 -10.42 19.11 3.42
CA GLU A 70 -11.03 20.43 3.27
C GLU A 70 -11.28 21.12 4.62
N ALA A 71 -11.69 20.35 5.64
CA ALA A 71 -11.85 20.87 6.99
C ALA A 71 -10.53 21.22 7.70
N HIS A 72 -9.40 20.75 7.17
CA HIS A 72 -8.05 20.94 7.75
C HIS A 72 -7.06 21.56 6.75
N GLN A 73 -7.55 22.44 5.86
CA GLN A 73 -6.71 23.02 4.79
C GLN A 73 -5.53 23.85 5.31
N ASP A 74 -5.65 24.42 6.47
CA ASP A 74 -4.60 25.16 7.18
C ASP A 74 -3.40 24.30 7.56
N GLN A 75 -3.60 23.00 7.75
CA GLN A 75 -2.56 22.02 8.09
C GLN A 75 -1.91 21.37 6.84
N LEU A 76 -2.43 21.65 5.66
CA LEU A 76 -1.91 21.09 4.42
C LEU A 76 -0.74 21.92 3.89
N ASN A 77 0.39 21.26 3.60
CA ASN A 77 1.46 21.89 2.84
C ASN A 77 1.05 22.09 1.36
N GLU A 78 1.80 22.91 0.62
CA GLU A 78 1.48 23.25 -0.78
C GLU A 78 1.36 22.03 -1.71
N THR A 79 2.17 20.99 -1.47
CA THR A 79 2.09 19.74 -2.23
C THR A 79 0.78 19.01 -1.96
N ALA A 80 0.33 18.96 -0.72
CA ALA A 80 -0.92 18.33 -0.32
C ALA A 80 -2.13 19.11 -0.85
N LYS A 81 -2.13 20.44 -0.78
CA LYS A 81 -3.16 21.29 -1.39
C LYS A 81 -3.30 21.05 -2.89
N HIS A 82 -2.19 20.95 -3.61
CA HIS A 82 -2.21 20.62 -5.04
C HIS A 82 -2.80 19.22 -5.32
N ARG A 83 -2.53 18.23 -4.44
CA ARG A 83 -3.04 16.87 -4.58
C ARG A 83 -4.49 16.68 -4.14
N LEU A 84 -5.01 17.58 -3.34
CA LEU A 84 -6.32 17.45 -2.67
C LEU A 84 -7.44 17.04 -3.64
N TYR A 85 -7.56 17.74 -4.76
CA TYR A 85 -8.61 17.47 -5.76
C TYR A 85 -8.19 16.48 -6.85
N LEU A 86 -6.89 16.32 -7.07
CA LEU A 86 -6.36 15.39 -8.08
C LEU A 86 -6.39 13.95 -7.55
N ASN A 87 -5.74 13.71 -6.41
CA ASN A 87 -5.65 12.39 -5.79
C ASN A 87 -5.41 12.52 -4.28
N PRO A 88 -6.47 12.69 -3.47
CA PRO A 88 -6.34 12.88 -2.02
C PRO A 88 -5.72 11.68 -1.30
N LEU A 89 -5.84 10.45 -1.84
CA LEU A 89 -5.19 9.26 -1.30
C LEU A 89 -3.66 9.43 -1.18
N ARG A 90 -3.03 10.17 -2.10
CA ARG A 90 -1.59 10.42 -2.04
C ARG A 90 -1.16 11.37 -0.91
N ILE A 91 -2.09 12.02 -0.26
CA ILE A 91 -1.79 12.83 0.94
C ILE A 91 -1.47 11.91 2.12
N LEU A 92 -2.10 10.71 2.16
CA LEU A 92 -1.86 9.72 3.21
C LEU A 92 -0.40 9.22 3.25
N ASP A 93 0.28 9.15 2.10
CA ASP A 93 1.70 8.76 2.00
C ASP A 93 2.67 9.95 2.25
N THR A 94 2.23 10.97 2.95
CA THR A 94 3.12 12.11 3.26
C THR A 94 4.30 11.66 4.14
N LYS A 95 5.50 12.19 3.82
CA LYS A 95 6.71 12.04 4.64
C LYS A 95 6.99 13.30 5.46
N ASP A 96 6.13 14.30 5.36
CA ASP A 96 6.24 15.56 6.10
C ASP A 96 5.92 15.31 7.58
N PRO A 97 6.85 15.59 8.51
CA PRO A 97 6.62 15.39 9.95
C PRO A 97 5.40 16.16 10.48
N ASP A 98 5.17 17.37 9.98
CA ASP A 98 4.10 18.25 10.44
C ASP A 98 2.71 17.76 10.00
N MET A 99 2.66 16.88 9.00
CA MET A 99 1.43 16.29 8.48
C MET A 99 1.16 14.86 8.98
N GLN A 100 2.05 14.27 9.80
CA GLN A 100 1.89 12.88 10.23
C GLN A 100 0.62 12.67 11.07
N GLU A 101 0.34 13.56 12.00
CA GLU A 101 -0.85 13.48 12.85
C GLU A 101 -2.13 13.59 12.01
N LEU A 102 -2.17 14.55 11.09
CA LEU A 102 -3.29 14.74 10.17
C LEU A 102 -3.53 13.47 9.32
N ALA A 103 -2.48 12.90 8.76
CA ALA A 103 -2.57 11.70 7.93
C ALA A 103 -2.97 10.44 8.74
N ASN A 104 -2.55 10.34 10.00
CA ASN A 104 -2.91 9.23 10.88
C ASN A 104 -4.37 9.26 11.33
N ASN A 105 -4.95 10.47 11.47
CA ASN A 105 -6.33 10.67 11.88
C ASN A 105 -7.31 10.71 10.69
N ALA A 106 -6.81 10.60 9.45
CA ALA A 106 -7.65 10.60 8.26
C ALA A 106 -8.52 9.34 8.17
N PRO A 107 -9.70 9.43 7.53
CA PRO A 107 -10.54 8.27 7.25
C PRO A 107 -9.74 7.14 6.58
N ARG A 108 -9.91 5.92 7.07
CA ARG A 108 -9.19 4.74 6.58
C ARG A 108 -10.06 3.98 5.59
N LEU A 109 -9.49 3.54 4.47
CA LEU A 109 -10.25 2.79 3.46
C LEU A 109 -10.85 1.49 4.02
N ILE A 110 -10.18 0.85 4.97
CA ILE A 110 -10.66 -0.39 5.59
C ILE A 110 -12.04 -0.23 6.26
N ASP A 111 -12.39 0.98 6.70
CA ASP A 111 -13.68 1.27 7.32
C ASP A 111 -14.83 1.36 6.27
N TYR A 112 -14.49 1.50 4.98
CA TYR A 112 -15.40 1.58 3.83
C TYR A 112 -15.50 0.28 3.04
N LEU A 113 -14.72 -0.74 3.37
CA LEU A 113 -14.77 -2.04 2.69
C LEU A 113 -16.10 -2.74 2.98
N GLY A 114 -16.75 -3.22 1.93
CA GLY A 114 -17.89 -4.13 2.02
C GLY A 114 -17.49 -5.55 2.41
N GLU A 115 -18.47 -6.41 2.59
CA GLU A 115 -18.27 -7.79 3.04
C GLU A 115 -17.31 -8.57 2.13
N LYS A 116 -17.47 -8.45 0.81
CA LYS A 116 -16.61 -9.12 -0.17
C LYS A 116 -15.15 -8.72 -0.07
N SER A 117 -14.87 -7.42 0.00
CA SER A 117 -13.50 -6.91 0.12
C SER A 117 -12.87 -7.24 1.47
N ARG A 118 -13.66 -7.25 2.55
CA ARG A 118 -13.21 -7.70 3.88
C ARG A 118 -12.87 -9.20 3.88
N ALA A 119 -13.73 -10.04 3.29
CA ALA A 119 -13.48 -11.46 3.17
C ALA A 119 -12.23 -11.76 2.31
N PHE A 120 -12.01 -10.97 1.27
CA PHE A 120 -10.83 -11.09 0.42
C PHE A 120 -9.55 -10.78 1.21
N LEU A 121 -9.51 -9.67 1.94
CA LEU A 121 -8.37 -9.32 2.81
C LEU A 121 -8.13 -10.39 3.88
N ALA A 122 -9.19 -10.82 4.57
CA ALA A 122 -9.10 -11.88 5.59
C ALA A 122 -8.56 -13.21 5.01
N GLY A 123 -8.88 -13.52 3.75
CA GLY A 123 -8.32 -14.67 3.05
C GLY A 123 -6.81 -14.61 2.89
N ILE A 124 -6.27 -13.42 2.59
CA ILE A 124 -4.82 -13.19 2.50
C ILE A 124 -4.18 -13.31 3.89
N GLU A 125 -4.73 -12.60 4.88
CA GLU A 125 -4.25 -12.63 6.27
C GLU A 125 -4.15 -14.07 6.78
N HIS A 126 -5.20 -14.86 6.60
CA HIS A 126 -5.23 -16.27 6.97
C HIS A 126 -4.11 -17.10 6.33
N GLN A 127 -3.82 -16.90 5.04
CA GLN A 127 -2.72 -17.61 4.36
C GLN A 127 -1.34 -17.19 4.87
N LEU A 128 -1.14 -15.91 5.14
CA LEU A 128 0.11 -15.38 5.70
C LEU A 128 0.35 -15.93 7.11
N GLU A 129 -0.68 -15.93 7.97
CA GLU A 129 -0.63 -16.48 9.32
C GLU A 129 -0.28 -17.97 9.31
N ARG A 130 -0.95 -18.77 8.47
CA ARG A 130 -0.65 -20.19 8.30
C ARG A 130 0.77 -20.47 7.83
N ALA A 131 1.35 -19.55 7.06
CA ALA A 131 2.72 -19.64 6.58
C ALA A 131 3.75 -19.09 7.58
N GLY A 132 3.31 -18.53 8.71
CA GLY A 132 4.17 -17.92 9.71
C GLY A 132 4.86 -16.64 9.22
N ILE A 133 4.20 -15.88 8.34
CA ILE A 133 4.69 -14.59 7.85
C ILE A 133 4.09 -13.48 8.72
N GLU A 134 4.96 -12.72 9.38
CA GLU A 134 4.56 -11.54 10.11
C GLU A 134 4.26 -10.39 9.13
N TYR A 135 3.17 -9.69 9.36
CA TYR A 135 2.74 -8.55 8.56
C TYR A 135 2.09 -7.45 9.40
N THR A 136 1.98 -6.28 8.84
CA THR A 136 1.22 -5.16 9.39
C THR A 136 0.20 -4.70 8.37
N VAL A 137 -1.06 -4.55 8.76
CA VAL A 137 -2.07 -3.87 7.96
C VAL A 137 -1.83 -2.36 8.09
N ASN A 138 -1.33 -1.73 7.02
CA ASN A 138 -1.04 -0.31 7.00
C ASN A 138 -2.14 0.43 6.22
N PRO A 139 -3.09 1.12 6.88
CA PRO A 139 -4.19 1.82 6.22
C PRO A 139 -3.73 3.00 5.36
N ARG A 140 -2.48 3.44 5.51
CA ARG A 140 -1.86 4.52 4.72
C ARG A 140 -1.10 3.98 3.50
N LEU A 141 -0.93 2.67 3.38
CA LEU A 141 -0.26 2.06 2.23
C LEU A 141 -1.13 2.26 0.99
N VAL A 142 -0.66 3.09 0.08
CA VAL A 142 -1.25 3.37 -1.23
C VAL A 142 -0.19 3.22 -2.32
N ARG A 143 -0.62 2.90 -3.54
CA ARG A 143 0.29 2.76 -4.68
C ARG A 143 0.24 4.01 -5.57
N GLY A 144 1.32 4.24 -6.29
CA GLY A 144 1.46 5.39 -7.18
C GLY A 144 0.60 5.35 -8.44
N LEU A 145 -0.06 4.23 -8.74
CA LEU A 145 -0.84 3.99 -9.96
C LEU A 145 -2.28 3.63 -9.61
N ASP A 146 -3.23 4.12 -10.37
CA ASP A 146 -4.66 4.06 -10.06
C ASP A 146 -5.32 2.73 -10.47
N TYR A 147 -4.61 1.86 -11.18
CA TYR A 147 -5.12 0.58 -11.66
C TYR A 147 -5.23 -0.51 -10.58
N TYR A 148 -4.58 -0.34 -9.43
CA TYR A 148 -4.63 -1.33 -8.36
C TYR A 148 -6.03 -1.47 -7.77
N SER A 149 -6.38 -2.71 -7.44
CA SER A 149 -7.62 -3.13 -6.76
C SER A 149 -7.28 -4.07 -5.61
N HIS A 150 -8.20 -4.22 -4.65
CA HIS A 150 -8.04 -5.12 -3.51
C HIS A 150 -6.64 -5.03 -2.87
N THR A 151 -5.80 -6.01 -3.11
CA THR A 151 -4.50 -6.18 -2.44
C THR A 151 -3.44 -5.21 -2.90
N VAL A 152 -2.79 -4.56 -1.96
CA VAL A 152 -1.48 -3.91 -2.14
C VAL A 152 -0.55 -4.35 -1.02
N PHE A 153 0.74 -4.49 -1.32
CA PHE A 153 1.74 -4.85 -0.34
C PHE A 153 3.08 -4.19 -0.63
N GLU A 154 3.88 -4.02 0.41
CA GLU A 154 5.27 -3.59 0.33
C GLU A 154 6.14 -4.35 1.32
N TRP A 155 7.32 -4.75 0.85
CA TRP A 155 8.43 -5.18 1.69
C TRP A 155 9.34 -4.00 1.93
N THR A 156 9.53 -3.65 3.19
CA THR A 156 10.33 -2.48 3.60
C THR A 156 11.52 -2.90 4.44
N THR A 157 12.55 -2.06 4.47
CA THR A 157 13.72 -2.24 5.32
C THR A 157 14.23 -0.90 5.86
N ASP A 158 14.67 -0.88 7.08
CA ASP A 158 15.23 0.33 7.71
C ASP A 158 16.67 0.63 7.24
N ARG A 159 17.27 -0.24 6.42
CA ARG A 159 18.66 -0.11 5.94
C ARG A 159 18.87 0.90 4.82
N LEU A 160 17.80 1.33 4.13
CA LEU A 160 17.87 2.20 2.95
C LEU A 160 17.45 3.66 3.21
N GLY A 161 17.30 4.06 4.46
CA GLY A 161 16.92 5.44 4.82
C GLY A 161 15.49 5.77 4.32
N SER A 162 15.32 6.90 3.62
CA SER A 162 13.99 7.36 3.17
C SER A 162 13.36 6.51 2.06
N GLN A 163 14.13 5.64 1.40
CA GLN A 163 13.65 4.71 0.39
C GLN A 163 13.59 3.30 0.98
N ALA A 164 12.67 3.10 1.91
CA ALA A 164 12.55 1.87 2.67
C ALA A 164 12.06 0.67 1.83
N THR A 165 11.25 0.91 0.80
CA THR A 165 10.61 -0.15 -0.01
C THR A 165 11.61 -0.83 -0.93
N ILE A 166 11.79 -2.15 -0.77
CA ILE A 166 12.63 -3.00 -1.61
C ILE A 166 11.83 -3.82 -2.63
N CYS A 167 10.57 -4.06 -2.36
CA CYS A 167 9.64 -4.74 -3.25
C CYS A 167 8.22 -4.27 -2.94
N GLY A 168 7.39 -4.19 -3.94
CA GLY A 168 5.99 -3.87 -3.75
C GLY A 168 5.16 -4.29 -4.94
N GLY A 169 3.92 -4.58 -4.70
CA GLY A 169 2.97 -5.03 -5.71
C GLY A 169 1.54 -4.90 -5.25
N GLY A 170 0.66 -5.54 -6.00
CA GLY A 170 -0.75 -5.60 -5.71
C GLY A 170 -1.56 -6.12 -6.89
N ARG A 171 -2.82 -6.32 -6.67
CA ARG A 171 -3.80 -6.78 -7.65
C ARG A 171 -4.23 -5.64 -8.57
N TYR A 172 -4.51 -5.93 -9.83
CA TYR A 172 -4.93 -4.95 -10.83
C TYR A 172 -5.93 -5.52 -11.85
N ASP A 173 -7.06 -5.98 -11.36
CA ASP A 173 -8.11 -6.64 -12.17
C ASP A 173 -8.75 -5.72 -13.24
N GLY A 174 -8.56 -4.43 -13.14
CA GLY A 174 -9.15 -3.44 -14.05
C GLY A 174 -8.25 -2.93 -15.17
N LEU A 175 -7.09 -3.56 -15.37
CA LEU A 175 -6.13 -3.15 -16.38
C LEU A 175 -6.42 -3.78 -17.75
#